data_20b48272e59d31ae1ef25c033d8e66ac
#
_entry.id   20b48272e59d31ae1ef25c033d8e66ac
#
_cell.length_a   1.000
_cell.length_b   1.000
_cell.length_c   1.000
_cell.angle_alpha   90.00
_cell.angle_beta   90.00
_cell.angle_gamma   90.00
#
_symmetry.space_group_name_H-M   'P 1'
#
loop_
_entity.id
_entity.type
_entity.pdbx_description
1 polymer ?
#
loop_
_entity_poly.entity_id
_entity_poly.type
_entity_poly.pdbx_seq_one_letter_code
_entity_poly.pdbx_strand_id
1 'polypeptide(L)'
;IKKHNGSVKTAESNLAEASRELSEVTYDRSLVMETSEKLDGEMEFLGLWVSGNPLDDYNLTGYSTCDMEEGKATVAGIVSGLKKMQRKSDGSVVGMKFTLTDKDSGKISVVIFNKNYEEVKDILQDGAVLAVEGKVKDDPDWGKQMTAYSVAPIVKKDSYILFTVKDYEEKARLYDLLQGYKDIAGCCILIFNEMMQETQSASFRVSKDILNRQAVKARMLPMAMAG
;
A
#
# COMPACT_ATOMS: atom_id res chain seq x y z
N ILE A 1 -39.82 59.65 4.07
CA ILE A 1 -39.18 58.34 4.36
C ILE A 1 -40.12 57.28 3.79
N LYS A 2 -39.84 56.76 2.57
CA LYS A 2 -40.58 55.64 1.99
C LYS A 2 -40.07 54.35 2.60
N LYS A 3 -40.93 53.65 3.36
CA LYS A 3 -40.65 52.32 3.89
C LYS A 3 -40.62 51.29 2.77
N HIS A 4 -39.50 50.68 2.57
CA HIS A 4 -39.35 49.48 1.72
C HIS A 4 -39.93 48.23 2.45
N ASN A 5 -41.25 48.08 2.37
CA ASN A 5 -41.92 46.87 2.91
C ASN A 5 -42.04 45.71 1.89
N GLY A 6 -41.44 45.85 0.71
CA GLY A 6 -41.47 44.82 -0.33
C GLY A 6 -40.34 43.76 -0.22
N SER A 7 -39.25 44.08 0.50
CA SER A 7 -38.02 43.27 0.47
C SER A 7 -38.08 41.99 1.28
N VAL A 8 -38.79 41.94 2.40
CA VAL A 8 -38.80 40.75 3.29
C VAL A 8 -39.66 39.62 2.72
N LYS A 9 -40.87 39.94 2.24
CA LYS A 9 -41.75 38.93 1.62
C LYS A 9 -41.17 38.31 0.36
N THR A 10 -40.43 39.10 -0.45
CA THR A 10 -39.75 38.59 -1.65
C THR A 10 -38.57 37.70 -1.27
N ALA A 11 -37.82 38.05 -0.22
CA ALA A 11 -36.71 37.21 0.26
C ALA A 11 -37.19 35.87 0.85
N GLU A 12 -38.28 35.89 1.62
CA GLU A 12 -38.91 34.67 2.16
C GLU A 12 -39.48 33.77 1.05
N SER A 13 -40.10 34.36 0.02
CA SER A 13 -40.60 33.64 -1.16
C SER A 13 -39.43 32.97 -1.93
N ASN A 14 -38.36 33.70 -2.17
CA ASN A 14 -37.21 33.19 -2.89
C ASN A 14 -36.48 32.11 -2.08
N LEU A 15 -36.43 32.24 -0.76
CA LEU A 15 -35.85 31.21 0.13
C LEU A 15 -36.69 29.93 0.14
N ALA A 16 -38.04 30.09 0.16
CA ALA A 16 -38.93 28.93 0.09
C ALA A 16 -38.90 28.24 -1.27
N GLU A 17 -38.73 28.99 -2.38
CA GLU A 17 -38.56 28.44 -3.71
C GLU A 17 -37.21 27.72 -3.88
N ALA A 18 -36.11 28.31 -3.42
CA ALA A 18 -34.80 27.69 -3.39
C ALA A 18 -34.75 26.41 -2.50
N SER A 19 -35.49 26.45 -1.37
CA SER A 19 -35.61 25.28 -0.50
C SER A 19 -36.41 24.14 -1.15
N ARG A 20 -37.42 24.48 -1.97
CA ARG A 20 -38.16 23.51 -2.78
C ARG A 20 -37.29 22.91 -3.87
N GLU A 21 -36.58 23.71 -4.62
CA GLU A 21 -35.66 23.24 -5.67
C GLU A 21 -34.60 22.30 -5.09
N LEU A 22 -34.03 22.63 -3.93
CA LEU A 22 -33.06 21.75 -3.22
C LEU A 22 -33.69 20.44 -2.71
N SER A 23 -35.01 20.46 -2.34
CA SER A 23 -35.70 19.25 -1.91
C SER A 23 -36.14 18.33 -3.07
N GLU A 24 -36.17 18.84 -4.28
CA GLU A 24 -36.48 18.11 -5.51
C GLU A 24 -35.24 17.51 -6.20
N VAL A 25 -34.02 17.76 -5.68
CA VAL A 25 -32.81 17.12 -6.17
C VAL A 25 -32.87 15.63 -5.82
N THR A 26 -33.33 14.84 -6.76
CA THR A 26 -33.29 13.39 -6.70
C THR A 26 -31.91 12.91 -7.07
N TYR A 27 -31.18 12.39 -6.11
CA TYR A 27 -29.93 11.69 -6.37
C TYR A 27 -30.25 10.33 -7.00
N ASP A 28 -29.66 10.05 -8.13
CA ASP A 28 -29.69 8.71 -8.68
C ASP A 28 -28.82 7.80 -7.80
N ARG A 29 -29.48 7.02 -6.93
CA ARG A 29 -28.81 6.08 -6.03
C ARG A 29 -28.20 4.87 -6.75
N SER A 30 -28.44 4.73 -8.05
CA SER A 30 -27.80 3.71 -8.87
C SER A 30 -26.39 4.09 -9.31
N LEU A 31 -26.06 5.38 -9.25
CA LEU A 31 -24.70 5.88 -9.47
C LEU A 31 -23.85 5.62 -8.23
N VAL A 32 -23.44 4.37 -8.06
CA VAL A 32 -22.45 3.99 -7.04
C VAL A 32 -21.08 4.21 -7.65
N MET A 33 -20.37 5.21 -7.15
CA MET A 33 -18.96 5.42 -7.49
C MET A 33 -18.15 4.22 -6.98
N GLU A 34 -17.30 3.65 -7.82
CA GLU A 34 -16.36 2.62 -7.40
C GLU A 34 -15.47 3.12 -6.25
N THR A 35 -15.16 2.23 -5.31
CA THR A 35 -14.38 2.59 -4.11
C THR A 35 -13.03 3.22 -4.49
N SER A 36 -12.39 2.76 -5.55
CA SER A 36 -11.14 3.31 -6.06
C SER A 36 -11.30 4.75 -6.54
N GLU A 37 -12.32 5.04 -7.35
CA GLU A 37 -12.61 6.39 -7.84
C GLU A 37 -12.91 7.36 -6.70
N LYS A 38 -13.61 6.87 -5.67
CA LYS A 38 -13.92 7.66 -4.47
C LYS A 38 -12.66 8.00 -3.69
N LEU A 39 -11.77 7.04 -3.48
CA LEU A 39 -10.52 7.22 -2.77
C LEU A 39 -9.55 8.14 -3.55
N ASP A 40 -9.52 8.02 -4.87
CA ASP A 40 -8.73 8.91 -5.73
C ASP A 40 -9.24 10.35 -5.64
N GLY A 41 -10.56 10.56 -5.68
CA GLY A 41 -11.18 11.87 -5.47
C GLY A 41 -10.92 12.44 -4.09
N GLU A 42 -11.00 11.64 -3.03
CA GLU A 42 -10.68 12.09 -1.67
C GLU A 42 -9.22 12.56 -1.57
N MET A 43 -8.28 11.81 -2.14
CA MET A 43 -6.87 12.21 -2.15
C MET A 43 -6.63 13.48 -2.97
N GLU A 44 -7.30 13.62 -4.13
CA GLU A 44 -7.17 14.79 -5.00
C GLU A 44 -7.71 16.06 -4.33
N PHE A 45 -8.91 16.00 -3.72
CA PHE A 45 -9.61 17.19 -3.22
C PHE A 45 -9.36 17.46 -1.73
N LEU A 46 -9.17 16.42 -0.92
CA LEU A 46 -8.99 16.55 0.54
C LEU A 46 -7.54 16.35 0.98
N GLY A 47 -6.70 15.73 0.14
CA GLY A 47 -5.33 15.37 0.48
C GLY A 47 -5.20 14.21 1.48
N LEU A 48 -6.32 13.53 1.79
CA LEU A 48 -6.38 12.39 2.70
C LEU A 48 -7.54 11.45 2.33
N TRP A 49 -7.46 10.19 2.72
CA TRP A 49 -8.52 9.21 2.55
C TRP A 49 -9.47 9.23 3.76
N VAL A 50 -10.77 9.41 3.51
CA VAL A 50 -11.83 9.47 4.53
C VAL A 50 -12.66 8.19 4.54
N SER A 51 -12.93 7.62 3.35
CA SER A 51 -13.84 6.49 3.20
C SER A 51 -13.18 5.12 3.39
N GLY A 52 -11.85 5.07 3.47
CA GLY A 52 -11.06 3.86 3.61
C GLY A 52 -9.61 4.11 3.24
N ASN A 53 -8.77 3.11 3.41
CA ASN A 53 -7.37 3.19 2.97
C ASN A 53 -7.19 2.30 1.73
N PRO A 54 -6.63 2.82 0.62
CA PRO A 54 -6.37 1.99 -0.57
C PRO A 54 -5.53 0.74 -0.30
N LEU A 55 -4.79 0.73 0.80
CA LEU A 55 -3.97 -0.40 1.23
C LEU A 55 -4.76 -1.48 1.99
N ASP A 56 -6.04 -1.25 2.34
CA ASP A 56 -6.86 -2.23 3.06
C ASP A 56 -7.17 -3.48 2.22
N ASP A 57 -7.13 -3.35 0.90
CA ASP A 57 -7.28 -4.47 -0.03
C ASP A 57 -6.04 -5.36 -0.15
N TYR A 58 -4.93 -4.98 0.51
CA TYR A 58 -3.65 -5.66 0.41
C TYR A 58 -3.25 -6.30 1.74
N ASN A 59 -2.67 -7.49 1.67
CA ASN A 59 -2.07 -8.09 2.84
C ASN A 59 -0.65 -7.52 3.05
N LEU A 60 -0.51 -6.68 4.06
CA LEU A 60 0.75 -6.02 4.40
C LEU A 60 1.55 -6.74 5.49
N THR A 61 1.13 -7.93 5.91
CA THR A 61 1.85 -8.74 6.90
C THR A 61 3.27 -9.04 6.41
N GLY A 62 4.26 -8.80 7.26
CA GLY A 62 5.69 -9.03 6.94
C GLY A 62 6.39 -7.85 6.27
N TYR A 63 5.69 -6.76 5.98
CA TYR A 63 6.33 -5.49 5.61
C TYR A 63 6.56 -4.61 6.84
N SER A 64 7.64 -3.83 6.79
CA SER A 64 7.94 -2.81 7.81
C SER A 64 7.13 -1.55 7.56
N THR A 65 6.93 -0.74 8.61
CA THR A 65 6.36 0.61 8.49
C THR A 65 7.42 1.62 8.06
N CYS A 66 6.99 2.79 7.59
CA CYS A 66 7.89 3.89 7.23
C CYS A 66 8.66 4.47 8.45
N ASP A 67 8.17 4.25 9.67
CA ASP A 67 8.80 4.73 10.92
C ASP A 67 9.93 3.84 11.45
N MET A 68 10.27 2.77 10.73
CA MET A 68 11.32 1.84 11.13
C MET A 68 12.66 2.53 11.41
N GLU A 69 13.51 1.85 12.18
CA GLU A 69 14.90 2.27 12.45
C GLU A 69 15.80 2.08 11.22
N GLU A 70 17.02 2.66 11.29
CA GLU A 70 18.01 2.50 10.23
C GLU A 70 18.34 1.02 9.98
N GLY A 71 18.49 0.65 8.72
CA GLY A 71 18.85 -0.71 8.35
C GLY A 71 18.25 -1.15 7.03
N LYS A 72 18.32 -2.47 6.79
CA LYS A 72 17.64 -3.10 5.67
C LYS A 72 16.18 -3.36 6.04
N ALA A 73 15.27 -2.98 5.14
CA ALA A 73 13.86 -3.19 5.33
C ALA A 73 13.13 -3.36 4.00
N THR A 74 11.95 -3.97 4.08
CA THR A 74 10.99 -4.02 2.99
C THR A 74 9.73 -3.31 3.46
N VAL A 75 9.38 -2.23 2.78
CA VAL A 75 8.20 -1.41 3.07
C VAL A 75 7.21 -1.55 1.94
N ALA A 76 5.94 -1.63 2.28
CA ALA A 76 4.86 -1.61 1.32
C ALA A 76 4.04 -0.33 1.46
N GLY A 77 3.67 0.28 0.33
CA GLY A 77 2.91 1.52 0.37
C GLY A 77 2.51 2.04 -1.00
N ILE A 78 1.90 3.20 -0.98
CA ILE A 78 1.45 3.92 -2.17
C ILE A 78 2.54 4.90 -2.59
N VAL A 79 2.87 4.86 -3.87
CA VAL A 79 3.86 5.76 -4.50
C VAL A 79 3.22 7.11 -4.80
N SER A 80 3.94 8.19 -4.50
CA SER A 80 3.55 9.55 -4.86
C SER A 80 4.76 10.45 -5.09
N GLY A 81 4.56 11.54 -5.84
CA GLY A 81 5.56 12.59 -5.99
C GLY A 81 6.81 12.15 -6.74
N LEU A 82 6.65 11.42 -7.82
CA LEU A 82 7.74 10.93 -8.67
C LEU A 82 8.56 12.08 -9.27
N LYS A 83 9.88 12.04 -9.06
CA LYS A 83 10.83 13.01 -9.60
C LYS A 83 12.01 12.31 -10.24
N LYS A 84 12.22 12.55 -11.55
CA LYS A 84 13.37 12.04 -12.27
C LYS A 84 14.64 12.69 -11.76
N MET A 85 15.65 11.87 -11.52
CA MET A 85 16.99 12.33 -11.18
C MET A 85 17.87 12.31 -12.44
N GLN A 86 18.40 13.46 -12.79
CA GLN A 86 19.21 13.64 -13.98
C GLN A 86 20.65 13.95 -13.61
N ARG A 87 21.57 13.43 -14.41
CA ARG A 87 22.99 13.77 -14.31
C ARG A 87 23.21 15.19 -14.83
N LYS A 88 23.95 16.00 -14.09
CA LYS A 88 24.22 17.40 -14.46
C LYS A 88 25.06 17.54 -15.73
N SER A 89 25.87 16.52 -16.06
CA SER A 89 26.82 16.57 -17.20
C SER A 89 26.16 16.42 -18.56
N ASP A 90 25.13 15.56 -18.68
CA ASP A 90 24.54 15.15 -19.97
C ASP A 90 23.00 15.09 -19.95
N GLY A 91 22.37 15.41 -18.82
CA GLY A 91 20.91 15.38 -18.67
C GLY A 91 20.31 13.96 -18.64
N SER A 92 21.14 12.92 -18.69
CA SER A 92 20.65 11.53 -18.66
C SER A 92 19.94 11.22 -17.36
N VAL A 93 18.82 10.47 -17.43
CA VAL A 93 18.09 10.02 -16.24
C VAL A 93 18.88 8.90 -15.59
N VAL A 94 19.27 9.10 -14.33
CA VAL A 94 20.06 8.15 -13.54
C VAL A 94 19.29 7.48 -12.43
N GLY A 95 18.01 7.84 -12.25
CA GLY A 95 17.17 7.26 -11.22
C GLY A 95 15.88 8.02 -11.03
N MET A 96 15.16 7.62 -9.99
CA MET A 96 13.88 8.21 -9.58
C MET A 96 13.89 8.45 -8.07
N LYS A 97 13.34 9.57 -7.65
CA LYS A 97 12.99 9.85 -6.26
C LYS A 97 11.48 9.91 -6.15
N PHE A 98 10.92 9.28 -5.13
CA PHE A 98 9.48 9.28 -4.84
C PHE A 98 9.22 9.17 -3.34
N THR A 99 7.98 9.39 -2.94
CA THR A 99 7.51 9.18 -1.58
C THR A 99 6.69 7.91 -1.52
N LEU A 100 6.95 7.06 -0.54
CA LEU A 100 6.15 5.90 -0.23
C LEU A 100 5.35 6.20 1.04
N THR A 101 4.03 6.01 0.99
CA THR A 101 3.13 6.18 2.14
C THR A 101 2.60 4.82 2.53
N ASP A 102 2.82 4.40 3.78
CA ASP A 102 2.36 3.12 4.32
C ASP A 102 0.91 3.17 4.83
N LYS A 103 0.43 2.04 5.35
CA LYS A 103 -0.94 1.90 5.86
C LYS A 103 -1.23 2.84 7.05
N ASP A 104 -0.23 3.12 7.87
CA ASP A 104 -0.36 3.97 9.06
C ASP A 104 -0.16 5.46 8.74
N SER A 105 -0.14 5.81 7.45
CA SER A 105 0.11 7.16 6.91
C SER A 105 1.54 7.67 7.16
N GLY A 106 2.45 6.78 7.55
CA GLY A 106 3.88 7.06 7.61
C GLY A 106 4.42 7.31 6.20
N LYS A 107 5.38 8.22 6.08
CA LYS A 107 5.97 8.60 4.79
C LYS A 107 7.47 8.45 4.83
N ILE A 108 8.03 7.83 3.78
CA ILE A 108 9.47 7.74 3.60
C ILE A 108 9.86 8.18 2.19
N SER A 109 10.94 8.95 2.09
CA SER A 109 11.52 9.32 0.80
C SER A 109 12.34 8.16 0.26
N VAL A 110 12.02 7.69 -0.94
CA VAL A 110 12.72 6.57 -1.60
C VAL A 110 13.49 7.08 -2.79
N VAL A 111 14.71 6.58 -2.94
CA VAL A 111 15.55 6.85 -4.12
C VAL A 111 15.99 5.53 -4.72
N ILE A 112 15.84 5.39 -6.03
CA ILE A 112 16.30 4.23 -6.80
C ILE A 112 17.18 4.70 -7.95
N PHE A 113 18.32 4.02 -8.18
CA PHE A 113 19.34 4.44 -9.14
C PHE A 113 19.68 3.39 -10.17
N ASN A 114 20.23 3.86 -11.30
CA ASN A 114 20.94 3.07 -12.33
C ASN A 114 20.16 1.83 -12.79
N LYS A 115 20.81 0.66 -12.74
CA LYS A 115 20.25 -0.61 -13.20
C LYS A 115 18.92 -0.95 -12.51
N ASN A 116 18.84 -0.76 -11.19
CA ASN A 116 17.61 -1.06 -10.43
C ASN A 116 16.44 -0.18 -10.89
N TYR A 117 16.71 1.08 -11.27
CA TYR A 117 15.68 1.96 -11.83
C TYR A 117 15.21 1.48 -13.21
N GLU A 118 16.13 1.09 -14.10
CA GLU A 118 15.77 0.60 -15.44
C GLU A 118 14.88 -0.65 -15.42
N GLU A 119 15.06 -1.52 -14.40
CA GLU A 119 14.27 -2.73 -14.23
C GLU A 119 12.82 -2.46 -13.77
N VAL A 120 12.58 -1.31 -13.12
CA VAL A 120 11.28 -1.03 -12.47
C VAL A 120 10.58 0.24 -12.98
N LYS A 121 11.17 0.97 -13.91
CA LYS A 121 10.65 2.25 -14.41
C LYS A 121 9.20 2.18 -14.89
N ASP A 122 8.79 1.05 -15.45
CA ASP A 122 7.46 0.86 -16.03
C ASP A 122 6.36 0.66 -14.97
N ILE A 123 6.74 0.21 -13.77
CA ILE A 123 5.82 0.01 -12.64
C ILE A 123 5.79 1.19 -11.67
N LEU A 124 6.75 2.13 -11.79
CA LEU A 124 6.81 3.33 -10.96
C LEU A 124 5.84 4.39 -11.51
N GLN A 125 4.64 4.41 -10.96
CA GLN A 125 3.59 5.38 -11.29
C GLN A 125 3.00 5.96 -10.02
N ASP A 126 2.50 7.23 -10.07
CA ASP A 126 1.77 7.82 -8.95
C ASP A 126 0.51 6.98 -8.67
N GLY A 127 0.23 6.73 -7.39
CA GLY A 127 -0.86 5.86 -6.95
C GLY A 127 -0.56 4.35 -7.02
N ALA A 128 0.57 3.91 -7.57
CA ALA A 128 0.92 2.49 -7.59
C ALA A 128 1.18 1.97 -6.17
N VAL A 129 0.66 0.77 -5.87
CA VAL A 129 0.93 0.07 -4.60
C VAL A 129 2.09 -0.89 -4.80
N LEU A 130 3.22 -0.57 -4.19
CA LEU A 130 4.47 -1.28 -4.38
C LEU A 130 5.10 -1.72 -3.05
N ALA A 131 5.81 -2.85 -3.08
CA ALA A 131 6.78 -3.25 -2.07
C ALA A 131 8.16 -2.78 -2.50
N VAL A 132 8.88 -2.14 -1.60
CA VAL A 132 10.22 -1.60 -1.82
C VAL A 132 11.17 -2.19 -0.80
N GLU A 133 12.17 -2.91 -1.26
CA GLU A 133 13.27 -3.38 -0.43
C GLU A 133 14.47 -2.45 -0.59
N GLY A 134 15.05 -2.02 0.53
CA GLY A 134 16.15 -1.08 0.50
C GLY A 134 16.87 -0.94 1.83
N LYS A 135 17.78 0.02 1.87
CA LYS A 135 18.45 0.44 3.09
C LYS A 135 17.94 1.82 3.53
N VAL A 136 17.44 1.88 4.74
CA VAL A 136 17.01 3.13 5.39
C VAL A 136 18.18 3.77 6.09
N LYS A 137 18.28 5.08 5.95
CA LYS A 137 19.18 5.97 6.72
C LYS A 137 18.36 7.13 7.23
N ASP A 138 18.69 7.59 8.42
CA ASP A 138 18.16 8.84 8.97
C ASP A 138 19.15 9.95 8.71
N ASP A 139 18.75 10.92 7.87
CA ASP A 139 19.56 12.06 7.51
C ASP A 139 19.14 13.25 8.39
N PRO A 140 20.08 13.92 9.11
CA PRO A 140 19.75 15.01 10.01
C PRO A 140 19.04 16.19 9.34
N ASP A 141 19.31 16.44 8.05
CA ASP A 141 18.77 17.57 7.30
C ASP A 141 17.50 17.19 6.51
N TRP A 142 17.39 15.93 6.07
CA TRP A 142 16.35 15.47 5.14
C TRP A 142 15.41 14.41 5.73
N GLY A 143 15.64 13.98 6.97
CA GLY A 143 14.90 12.92 7.63
C GLY A 143 15.17 11.54 7.03
N LYS A 144 14.30 10.59 7.35
CA LYS A 144 14.45 9.21 6.91
C LYS A 144 14.34 9.07 5.39
N GLN A 145 15.34 8.43 4.79
CA GLN A 145 15.42 8.13 3.38
C GLN A 145 15.77 6.65 3.15
N MET A 146 15.15 6.06 2.13
CA MET A 146 15.43 4.69 1.70
C MET A 146 16.14 4.69 0.35
N THR A 147 17.26 3.99 0.26
CA THR A 147 17.87 3.63 -1.03
C THR A 147 17.35 2.26 -1.44
N ALA A 148 16.53 2.22 -2.49
CA ALA A 148 15.89 1.01 -2.96
C ALA A 148 16.86 0.12 -3.76
N TYR A 149 16.78 -1.19 -3.51
CA TYR A 149 17.50 -2.22 -4.27
C TYR A 149 16.56 -3.00 -5.16
N SER A 150 15.31 -3.20 -4.72
CA SER A 150 14.29 -3.92 -5.44
C SER A 150 12.94 -3.26 -5.20
N VAL A 151 12.10 -3.26 -6.24
CA VAL A 151 10.71 -2.77 -6.19
C VAL A 151 9.85 -3.77 -6.93
N ALA A 152 8.70 -4.11 -6.37
CA ALA A 152 7.75 -5.03 -7.00
C ALA A 152 6.30 -4.63 -6.69
N PRO A 153 5.35 -4.89 -7.62
CA PRO A 153 3.94 -4.65 -7.37
C PRO A 153 3.40 -5.65 -6.34
N ILE A 154 2.54 -5.17 -5.44
CA ILE A 154 1.85 -6.02 -4.48
C ILE A 154 0.52 -6.46 -5.11
N VAL A 155 0.22 -7.74 -4.98
CA VAL A 155 -1.03 -8.32 -5.50
C VAL A 155 -2.16 -8.07 -4.50
N LYS A 156 -3.29 -7.54 -4.97
CA LYS A 156 -4.53 -7.44 -4.18
C LYS A 156 -5.00 -8.84 -3.78
N LYS A 157 -5.65 -8.95 -2.63
CA LYS A 157 -6.24 -10.20 -2.09
C LYS A 157 -5.23 -11.34 -2.03
N ASP A 158 -4.18 -11.09 -1.29
CA ASP A 158 -3.14 -12.08 -1.05
C ASP A 158 -3.68 -13.30 -0.31
N SER A 159 -3.06 -14.44 -0.57
CA SER A 159 -3.34 -15.70 0.12
C SER A 159 -2.17 -16.04 1.02
N TYR A 160 -2.46 -16.69 2.14
CA TYR A 160 -1.41 -17.26 2.99
C TYR A 160 -1.00 -18.62 2.45
N ILE A 161 0.29 -18.93 2.53
CA ILE A 161 0.78 -20.29 2.40
C ILE A 161 0.92 -20.85 3.81
N LEU A 162 0.14 -21.88 4.13
CA LEU A 162 0.23 -22.57 5.40
C LEU A 162 1.19 -23.75 5.28
N PHE A 163 2.23 -23.76 6.11
CA PHE A 163 3.09 -24.89 6.33
C PHE A 163 2.75 -25.55 7.67
N THR A 164 2.76 -26.88 7.70
CA THR A 164 2.60 -27.65 8.93
C THR A 164 3.92 -28.30 9.26
N VAL A 165 4.41 -28.09 10.47
CA VAL A 165 5.64 -28.67 11.00
C VAL A 165 5.35 -29.43 12.30
N LYS A 166 6.08 -30.52 12.55
CA LYS A 166 5.86 -31.33 13.74
C LYS A 166 6.55 -30.74 14.96
N ASP A 167 7.77 -30.25 14.79
CA ASP A 167 8.63 -29.81 15.86
C ASP A 167 9.54 -28.65 15.45
N TYR A 168 10.42 -28.24 16.36
CA TYR A 168 11.35 -27.13 16.12
C TYR A 168 12.44 -27.46 15.08
N GLU A 169 12.86 -28.71 14.95
CA GLU A 169 13.87 -29.09 13.97
C GLU A 169 13.30 -29.01 12.55
N GLU A 170 12.07 -29.48 12.37
CA GLU A 170 11.38 -29.37 11.08
C GLU A 170 11.10 -27.91 10.72
N LYS A 171 10.78 -27.09 11.73
CA LYS A 171 10.62 -25.64 11.55
C LYS A 171 11.92 -24.98 11.08
N ALA A 172 13.07 -25.31 11.71
CA ALA A 172 14.36 -24.76 11.31
C ALA A 172 14.72 -25.16 9.86
N ARG A 173 14.55 -26.42 9.50
CA ARG A 173 14.76 -26.93 8.12
C ARG A 173 13.82 -26.22 7.11
N LEU A 174 12.58 -25.96 7.52
CA LEU A 174 11.64 -25.19 6.69
C LEU A 174 12.15 -23.76 6.45
N TYR A 175 12.63 -23.07 7.49
CA TYR A 175 13.17 -21.71 7.34
C TYR A 175 14.37 -21.67 6.39
N ASP A 176 15.29 -22.63 6.47
CA ASP A 176 16.42 -22.73 5.55
C ASP A 176 15.96 -22.93 4.10
N LEU A 177 14.97 -23.80 3.89
CA LEU A 177 14.37 -24.00 2.58
C LEU A 177 13.72 -22.72 2.04
N LEU A 178 12.97 -21.99 2.87
CA LEU A 178 12.24 -20.81 2.51
C LEU A 178 13.15 -19.64 2.09
N GLN A 179 14.41 -19.60 2.56
CA GLN A 179 15.38 -18.58 2.15
C GLN A 179 15.58 -18.55 0.63
N GLY A 180 15.56 -19.71 -0.04
CA GLY A 180 15.70 -19.81 -1.48
C GLY A 180 14.47 -19.37 -2.29
N TYR A 181 13.34 -19.10 -1.62
CA TYR A 181 12.07 -18.72 -2.23
C TYR A 181 11.58 -17.34 -1.80
N LYS A 182 12.44 -16.55 -1.13
CA LYS A 182 12.05 -15.17 -0.75
C LYS A 182 11.64 -14.35 -1.97
N ASP A 183 10.49 -13.70 -1.83
CA ASP A 183 9.93 -12.84 -2.85
C ASP A 183 9.18 -11.70 -2.17
N ILE A 184 9.59 -10.46 -2.42
CA ILE A 184 9.00 -9.28 -1.78
C ILE A 184 7.54 -9.05 -2.17
N ALA A 185 7.13 -9.55 -3.35
CA ALA A 185 5.75 -9.54 -3.83
C ALA A 185 5.04 -10.90 -3.65
N GLY A 186 5.68 -11.84 -2.96
CA GLY A 186 5.17 -13.19 -2.76
C GLY A 186 4.05 -13.28 -1.73
N CYS A 187 3.65 -14.50 -1.40
CA CYS A 187 2.62 -14.78 -0.40
C CYS A 187 3.15 -14.70 1.03
N CYS A 188 2.27 -14.31 1.95
CA CYS A 188 2.52 -14.43 3.38
C CYS A 188 2.61 -15.90 3.80
N ILE A 189 3.31 -16.14 4.87
CA ILE A 189 3.56 -17.49 5.40
C ILE A 189 2.94 -17.61 6.78
N LEU A 190 2.18 -18.69 6.97
CA LEU A 190 1.75 -19.17 8.27
C LEU A 190 2.42 -20.52 8.52
N ILE A 191 2.92 -20.73 9.72
CA ILE A 191 3.55 -21.98 10.15
C ILE A 191 2.77 -22.50 11.35
N PHE A 192 2.09 -23.63 11.17
CA PHE A 192 1.41 -24.34 12.22
C PHE A 192 2.36 -25.40 12.81
N ASN A 193 2.65 -25.30 14.09
CA ASN A 193 3.45 -26.27 14.82
C ASN A 193 2.52 -27.27 15.51
N GLU A 194 2.56 -28.55 15.09
CA GLU A 194 1.69 -29.59 15.63
C GLU A 194 1.96 -29.89 17.11
N MET A 195 3.21 -29.82 17.55
CA MET A 195 3.56 -30.08 18.94
C MET A 195 3.09 -28.97 19.88
N MET A 196 3.20 -27.72 19.46
CA MET A 196 2.82 -26.54 20.26
C MET A 196 1.36 -26.15 20.06
N GLN A 197 0.67 -26.69 19.04
CA GLN A 197 -0.70 -26.29 18.64
C GLN A 197 -0.82 -24.78 18.37
N GLU A 198 0.25 -24.16 17.84
CA GLU A 198 0.33 -22.73 17.59
C GLU A 198 0.59 -22.43 16.12
N THR A 199 0.00 -21.32 15.66
CA THR A 199 0.26 -20.76 14.32
C THR A 199 1.04 -19.47 14.46
N GLN A 200 2.14 -19.36 13.72
CA GLN A 200 2.98 -18.16 13.69
C GLN A 200 3.11 -17.64 12.25
N SER A 201 3.13 -16.32 12.10
CA SER A 201 3.48 -15.66 10.83
C SER A 201 4.99 -15.53 10.70
N ALA A 202 5.52 -15.77 9.50
CA ALA A 202 6.90 -15.41 9.21
C ALA A 202 7.01 -13.91 8.90
N SER A 203 8.18 -13.33 9.19
CA SER A 203 8.50 -11.92 8.93
C SER A 203 8.91 -11.63 7.48
N PHE A 204 8.77 -12.59 6.59
CA PHE A 204 9.09 -12.45 5.16
C PHE A 204 8.10 -13.23 4.31
N ARG A 205 8.10 -12.93 3.02
CA ARG A 205 7.19 -13.51 2.03
C ARG A 205 7.95 -14.46 1.11
N VAL A 206 7.23 -15.37 0.46
CA VAL A 206 7.83 -16.35 -0.45
C VAL A 206 7.03 -16.47 -1.75
N SER A 207 7.72 -16.82 -2.84
CA SER A 207 7.09 -17.17 -4.11
C SER A 207 6.17 -18.36 -3.97
N LYS A 208 5.06 -18.34 -4.72
CA LYS A 208 4.12 -19.47 -4.83
C LYS A 208 4.77 -20.76 -5.36
N ASP A 209 5.92 -20.66 -6.01
CA ASP A 209 6.66 -21.80 -6.55
C ASP A 209 7.06 -22.82 -5.48
N ILE A 210 7.13 -22.37 -4.20
CA ILE A 210 7.38 -23.27 -3.08
C ILE A 210 6.32 -24.37 -2.95
N LEU A 211 5.09 -24.13 -3.41
CA LEU A 211 4.00 -25.12 -3.38
C LEU A 211 4.27 -26.34 -4.26
N ASN A 212 5.13 -26.21 -5.26
CA ASN A 212 5.55 -27.29 -6.14
C ASN A 212 6.60 -28.21 -5.49
N ARG A 213 7.12 -27.88 -4.31
CA ARG A 213 8.07 -28.68 -3.56
C ARG A 213 7.36 -29.78 -2.77
N GLN A 214 7.64 -31.03 -3.12
CA GLN A 214 7.04 -32.22 -2.46
C GLN A 214 7.52 -32.44 -1.01
N ALA A 215 8.63 -31.81 -0.60
CA ALA A 215 9.26 -32.06 0.69
C ALA A 215 8.57 -31.41 1.88
N VAL A 216 7.60 -30.49 1.66
CA VAL A 216 6.94 -29.74 2.71
C VAL A 216 5.43 -29.77 2.53
N LYS A 217 4.68 -30.05 3.60
CA LYS A 217 3.21 -29.94 3.59
C LYS A 217 2.81 -28.47 3.57
N ALA A 218 2.52 -27.95 2.39
CA ALA A 218 2.08 -26.59 2.20
C ALA A 218 0.69 -26.58 1.55
N ARG A 219 -0.13 -25.60 1.95
CA ARG A 219 -1.42 -25.32 1.30
C ARG A 219 -1.64 -23.83 1.22
N MET A 220 -2.30 -23.39 0.17
CA MET A 220 -2.72 -22.01 0.02
C MET A 220 -4.06 -21.82 0.72
N LEU A 221 -4.16 -20.82 1.56
CA LEU A 221 -5.37 -20.41 2.23
C LEU A 221 -5.82 -19.05 1.69
N PRO A 222 -7.10 -18.86 1.34
CA PRO A 222 -7.64 -17.52 1.09
C PRO A 222 -7.48 -16.69 2.37
N MET A 223 -7.21 -15.40 2.21
CA MET A 223 -7.25 -14.48 3.33
C MET A 223 -8.68 -14.48 3.90
N ALA A 224 -8.83 -14.83 5.18
CA ALA A 224 -10.09 -14.66 5.85
C ALA A 224 -10.41 -13.15 5.83
N MET A 225 -11.58 -12.78 5.31
CA MET A 225 -12.09 -11.42 5.43
C MET A 225 -12.19 -11.16 6.93
N ALA A 226 -11.30 -10.30 7.45
CA ALA A 226 -11.39 -9.82 8.81
C ALA A 226 -12.70 -9.05 8.91
N GLY A 227 -13.67 -9.62 9.65
CA GLY A 227 -14.92 -8.99 9.97
C GLY A 227 -14.74 -7.90 11.00
#